data_d62ceca224132de3b3741a7f90f72dd0
#
_entry.id   d62ceca224132de3b3741a7f90f72dd0
#
_cell.length_a   1.000
_cell.length_b   1.000
_cell.length_c   1.000
_cell.angle_alpha   90.00
_cell.angle_beta   90.00
_cell.angle_gamma   90.00
#
_symmetry.space_group_name_H-M   'P 1'
#
loop_
_entity.id
_entity.type
_entity.pdbx_description
1 polymer ?
#
loop_
_entity_poly.entity_id
_entity_poly.type
_entity_poly.pdbx_seq_one_letter_code
_entity_poly.pdbx_strand_id
1 'polypeptide(L)'
;MSTVTVLSKQPPGGRCSLYMRYAEALRHALGYQPEVRYCDSSAAVPPPAMLVGDRLVTPCDGVIVSPEDIALSLSDRLGAAELAQLRQVLEATQDQWMEEWSHA
;
A
#
# COMPACT_ATOMS: atom_id res chain seq x y z
N MET A 1 17.02 -4.24 5.93
CA MET A 1 15.60 -4.25 6.31
C MET A 1 14.75 -3.72 5.16
N SER A 2 13.60 -4.34 4.99
CA SER A 2 12.72 -3.93 3.88
C SER A 2 11.88 -2.72 4.30
N THR A 3 11.68 -1.82 3.35
CA THR A 3 10.94 -0.58 3.56
C THR A 3 9.72 -0.56 2.65
N VAL A 4 8.61 -0.05 3.15
CA VAL A 4 7.45 0.28 2.32
C VAL A 4 7.27 1.79 2.34
N THR A 5 7.27 2.41 1.16
CA THR A 5 7.18 3.86 1.01
C THR A 5 5.85 4.25 0.41
N VAL A 6 5.18 5.22 1.02
CA VAL A 6 3.96 5.82 0.48
C VAL A 6 4.29 7.23 0.00
N LEU A 7 4.06 7.48 -1.28
CA LEU A 7 4.16 8.82 -1.85
C LEU A 7 2.79 9.46 -1.75
N SER A 8 2.69 10.52 -0.96
CA SER A 8 1.43 11.14 -0.60
C SER A 8 1.33 12.56 -1.09
N LYS A 9 0.12 13.00 -1.41
CA LYS A 9 -0.19 14.41 -1.58
C LYS A 9 -0.19 15.10 -0.22
N GLN A 10 -0.07 16.40 -0.23
CA GLN A 10 -0.16 17.22 0.98
C GLN A 10 -1.23 18.28 0.78
N PRO A 11 -2.36 18.21 1.51
CA PRO A 11 -2.70 17.20 2.53
C PRO A 11 -3.06 15.84 1.90
N PRO A 12 -2.93 14.75 2.68
CA PRO A 12 -3.23 13.42 2.18
C PRO A 12 -4.69 13.27 1.74
N GLY A 13 -4.91 12.66 0.58
CA GLY A 13 -6.25 12.33 0.12
C GLY A 13 -6.68 10.92 0.57
N GLY A 14 -7.82 10.45 0.04
CA GLY A 14 -8.38 9.15 0.41
C GLY A 14 -7.46 7.98 0.08
N ARG A 15 -6.91 7.95 -1.14
CA ARG A 15 -5.99 6.89 -1.56
C ARG A 15 -4.69 6.93 -0.76
N CYS A 16 -4.22 8.13 -0.43
CA CYS A 16 -3.03 8.28 0.41
C CYS A 16 -3.26 7.63 1.78
N SER A 17 -4.42 7.86 2.38
CA SER A 17 -4.80 7.26 3.66
C SER A 17 -4.83 5.74 3.58
N LEU A 18 -5.42 5.18 2.52
CA LEU A 18 -5.46 3.73 2.32
C LEU A 18 -4.06 3.14 2.22
N TYR A 19 -3.18 3.77 1.43
CA TYR A 19 -1.82 3.29 1.23
C TYR A 19 -1.01 3.34 2.53
N MET A 20 -1.23 4.35 3.36
CA MET A 20 -0.61 4.42 4.69
C MET A 20 -1.07 3.26 5.58
N ARG A 21 -2.33 2.86 5.49
CA ARG A 21 -2.85 1.71 6.22
C ARG A 21 -2.28 0.39 5.71
N TYR A 22 -2.10 0.25 4.41
CA TYR A 22 -1.40 -0.91 3.84
C TYR A 22 0.04 -0.98 4.36
N ALA A 23 0.73 0.15 4.41
CA ALA A 23 2.10 0.20 4.92
C ALA A 23 2.16 -0.25 6.38
N GLU A 24 1.22 0.18 7.20
CA GLU A 24 1.12 -0.23 8.60
C GLU A 24 0.82 -1.72 8.73
N ALA A 25 -0.04 -2.26 7.87
CA ALA A 25 -0.34 -3.69 7.85
C ALA A 25 0.91 -4.50 7.47
N LEU A 26 1.69 -4.03 6.51
CA LEU A 26 2.95 -4.69 6.12
C LEU A 26 3.98 -4.64 7.26
N ARG A 27 3.98 -3.57 8.05
CA ARG A 27 4.83 -3.47 9.23
C ARG A 27 4.49 -4.58 10.24
N HIS A 28 3.21 -4.75 10.53
CA HIS A 28 2.76 -5.74 11.50
C HIS A 28 2.92 -7.18 11.00
N ALA A 29 2.62 -7.41 9.72
CA ALA A 29 2.64 -8.76 9.16
C ALA A 29 4.04 -9.24 8.80
N LEU A 30 4.91 -8.37 8.28
CA LEU A 30 6.19 -8.75 7.71
C LEU A 30 7.39 -7.99 8.30
N GLY A 31 7.16 -7.06 9.21
CA GLY A 31 8.22 -6.27 9.81
C GLY A 31 8.81 -5.22 8.88
N TYR A 32 8.08 -4.81 7.85
CA TYR A 32 8.53 -3.75 6.95
C TYR A 32 8.50 -2.41 7.67
N GLN A 33 9.43 -1.54 7.33
CA GLN A 33 9.49 -0.21 7.91
C GLN A 33 8.72 0.77 7.04
N PRO A 34 7.63 1.38 7.55
CA PRO A 34 6.86 2.33 6.77
C PRO A 34 7.57 3.68 6.67
N GLU A 35 7.47 4.28 5.49
CA GLU A 35 7.99 5.62 5.23
C GLU A 35 6.97 6.38 4.41
N VAL A 36 6.72 7.64 4.75
CA VAL A 36 5.80 8.50 4.00
C VAL A 36 6.59 9.68 3.44
N ARG A 37 6.49 9.90 2.14
CA ARG A 37 7.09 11.05 1.46
C ARG A 37 5.99 11.89 0.82
N TYR A 38 6.02 13.18 1.05
CA TYR A 38 5.06 14.09 0.45
C TYR A 38 5.63 14.61 -0.87
N CYS A 39 4.85 14.46 -1.93
CA CYS A 39 5.26 14.84 -3.28
C CYS A 39 4.19 15.73 -3.92
N ASP A 40 4.61 16.62 -4.82
CA ASP A 40 3.69 17.39 -5.61
C ASP A 40 3.40 16.69 -6.95
N SER A 41 2.52 17.29 -7.76
CA SER A 41 2.10 16.70 -9.03
C SER A 41 3.20 16.71 -10.10
N SER A 42 4.31 17.41 -9.86
CA SER A 42 5.45 17.45 -10.78
C SER A 42 6.47 16.35 -10.52
N ALA A 43 6.28 15.52 -9.47
CA ALA A 43 7.16 14.42 -9.18
C ALA A 43 7.16 13.40 -10.33
N ALA A 44 8.30 12.69 -10.50
CA ALA A 44 8.43 11.67 -11.54
C ALA A 44 7.37 10.58 -11.42
N VAL A 45 7.01 10.23 -10.18
CA VAL A 45 5.89 9.33 -9.88
C VAL A 45 4.84 10.17 -9.15
N PRO A 46 3.69 10.47 -9.79
CA PRO A 46 2.68 11.30 -9.16
C PRO A 46 2.05 10.63 -7.94
N PRO A 47 1.84 11.36 -6.83
CA PRO A 47 1.11 10.81 -5.70
C PRO A 47 -0.40 10.69 -6.00
N PRO A 48 -1.12 9.75 -5.38
CA PRO A 48 -0.60 8.78 -4.43
C PRO A 48 0.05 7.59 -5.12
N ALA A 49 1.11 7.06 -4.52
CA ALA A 49 1.79 5.88 -5.02
C ALA A 49 2.39 5.11 -3.86
N MET A 50 2.80 3.87 -4.11
CA MET A 50 3.34 2.98 -3.09
C MET A 50 4.51 2.20 -3.66
N LEU A 51 5.59 2.10 -2.89
CA LEU A 51 6.75 1.29 -3.25
C LEU A 51 7.01 0.27 -2.15
N VAL A 52 7.33 -0.96 -2.56
CA VAL A 52 7.80 -2.01 -1.65
C VAL A 52 9.28 -2.21 -1.95
N GLY A 53 10.13 -1.79 -1.00
CA GLY A 53 11.54 -1.62 -1.28
C GLY A 53 11.70 -0.49 -2.31
N ASP A 54 12.34 -0.79 -3.42
CA ASP A 54 12.51 0.14 -4.54
C ASP A 54 11.54 -0.15 -5.71
N ARG A 55 10.61 -1.09 -5.52
CA ARG A 55 9.68 -1.52 -6.55
C ARG A 55 8.35 -0.79 -6.43
N LEU A 56 7.95 -0.10 -7.48
CA LEU A 56 6.65 0.56 -7.55
C LEU A 56 5.54 -0.48 -7.65
N VAL A 57 4.53 -0.38 -6.77
CA VAL A 57 3.33 -1.21 -6.84
C VAL A 57 2.37 -0.57 -7.83
N THR A 58 2.12 -1.26 -8.96
CA THR A 58 1.26 -0.73 -10.02
C THR A 58 -0.18 -1.20 -9.82
N PRO A 59 -1.14 -0.27 -9.73
CA PRO A 59 -2.56 -0.66 -9.62
C PRO A 59 -3.01 -1.40 -10.88
N CYS A 60 -3.67 -2.54 -10.69
CA CYS A 60 -4.19 -3.33 -11.81
C CYS A 60 -5.25 -2.57 -12.62
N ASP A 61 -6.05 -1.75 -11.94
CA ASP A 61 -7.09 -0.93 -12.58
C ASP A 61 -6.60 0.47 -12.99
N GLY A 62 -5.33 0.77 -12.74
CA GLY A 62 -4.73 2.07 -13.06
C GLY A 62 -5.12 3.21 -12.13
N VAL A 63 -5.89 2.94 -11.07
CA VAL A 63 -6.42 3.98 -10.18
C VAL A 63 -6.01 3.77 -8.73
N ILE A 64 -6.27 2.59 -8.17
CA ILE A 64 -6.05 2.32 -6.75
C ILE A 64 -5.34 0.98 -6.56
N VAL A 65 -4.33 0.97 -5.69
CA VAL A 65 -3.61 -0.25 -5.34
C VAL A 65 -4.53 -1.14 -4.51
N SER A 66 -4.66 -2.40 -4.93
CA SER A 66 -5.45 -3.42 -4.25
C SER A 66 -4.55 -4.35 -3.44
N PRO A 67 -5.12 -5.13 -2.50
CA PRO A 67 -4.36 -6.19 -1.83
C PRO A 67 -3.67 -7.14 -2.79
N GLU A 68 -4.31 -7.49 -3.90
CA GLU A 68 -3.72 -8.37 -4.92
C GLU A 68 -2.48 -7.74 -5.56
N ASP A 69 -2.51 -6.43 -5.84
CA ASP A 69 -1.37 -5.73 -6.42
C ASP A 69 -0.15 -5.82 -5.50
N ILE A 70 -0.36 -5.65 -4.20
CA ILE A 70 0.72 -5.75 -3.21
C ILE A 70 1.23 -7.19 -3.13
N ALA A 71 0.34 -8.17 -3.11
CA ALA A 71 0.72 -9.58 -3.07
C ALA A 71 1.53 -9.97 -4.30
N LEU A 72 1.15 -9.49 -5.48
CA LEU A 72 1.90 -9.73 -6.71
C LEU A 72 3.30 -9.12 -6.64
N SER A 73 3.44 -7.95 -6.05
CA SER A 73 4.75 -7.30 -5.87
C SER A 73 5.69 -8.07 -4.96
N LEU A 74 5.15 -8.93 -4.10
CA LEU A 74 5.91 -9.73 -3.14
C LEU A 74 5.96 -11.21 -3.51
N SER A 75 5.41 -11.60 -4.66
CA SER A 75 5.28 -13.00 -5.05
C SER A 75 6.62 -13.71 -5.21
N ASP A 76 7.70 -12.98 -5.48
CA ASP A 76 9.04 -13.53 -5.61
C ASP A 76 9.79 -13.63 -4.26
N ARG A 77 9.20 -13.12 -3.18
CA ARG A 77 9.84 -13.08 -1.85
C ARG A 77 9.12 -13.92 -0.80
N LEU A 78 7.85 -14.26 -1.03
CA LEU A 78 7.02 -14.98 -0.07
C LEU A 78 6.51 -16.28 -0.66
N GLY A 79 6.33 -17.28 0.19
CA GLY A 79 5.68 -18.52 -0.20
C GLY A 79 4.18 -18.36 -0.37
N ALA A 80 3.54 -19.36 -0.98
CA ALA A 80 2.10 -19.32 -1.28
C ALA A 80 1.24 -19.13 -0.02
N ALA A 81 1.59 -19.80 1.07
CA ALA A 81 0.85 -19.69 2.34
C ALA A 81 0.98 -18.29 2.93
N GLU A 82 2.19 -17.71 2.87
CA GLU A 82 2.44 -16.35 3.36
C GLU A 82 1.68 -15.32 2.53
N LEU A 83 1.64 -15.50 1.21
CA LEU A 83 0.90 -14.61 0.31
C LEU A 83 -0.60 -14.67 0.58
N ALA A 84 -1.15 -15.87 0.82
CA ALA A 84 -2.56 -16.02 1.13
C ALA A 84 -2.92 -15.31 2.43
N GLN A 85 -2.09 -15.45 3.46
CA GLN A 85 -2.29 -14.78 4.73
C GLN A 85 -2.17 -13.26 4.59
N LEU A 86 -1.20 -12.80 3.82
CA LEU A 86 -1.01 -11.37 3.55
C LEU A 86 -2.23 -10.78 2.85
N ARG A 87 -2.77 -11.46 1.84
CA ARG A 87 -3.98 -11.01 1.15
C ARG A 87 -5.14 -10.82 2.12
N GLN A 88 -5.33 -11.75 3.05
CA GLN A 88 -6.41 -11.65 4.05
C GLN A 88 -6.22 -10.41 4.93
N VAL A 89 -5.02 -10.16 5.39
CA VAL A 89 -4.71 -8.99 6.22
C VAL A 89 -4.98 -7.70 5.45
N LEU A 90 -4.52 -7.63 4.21
CA LEU A 90 -4.68 -6.43 3.38
C LEU A 90 -6.13 -6.20 2.97
N GLU A 91 -6.88 -7.26 2.70
CA GLU A 91 -8.31 -7.17 2.40
C GLU A 91 -9.09 -6.64 3.60
N ALA A 92 -8.77 -7.12 4.80
CA ALA A 92 -9.39 -6.62 6.02
C ALA A 92 -9.07 -5.14 6.23
N THR A 93 -7.84 -4.73 5.92
CA THR A 93 -7.41 -3.34 5.99
C THR A 93 -8.20 -2.46 5.02
N GLN A 94 -8.36 -2.91 3.79
CA GLN A 94 -9.11 -2.20 2.77
C GLN A 94 -10.59 -2.08 3.15
N ASP A 95 -11.18 -3.18 3.63
CA ASP A 95 -12.59 -3.20 4.03
C ASP A 95 -12.85 -2.23 5.18
N GLN A 96 -11.96 -2.18 6.15
CA GLN A 96 -12.07 -1.26 7.27
C GLN A 96 -11.97 0.19 6.80
N TRP A 97 -11.05 0.48 5.90
CA TRP A 97 -10.90 1.82 5.31
C TRP A 97 -12.16 2.22 4.55
N MET A 98 -12.70 1.32 3.72
CA MET A 98 -13.91 1.59 2.96
C MET A 98 -15.10 1.86 3.87
N GLU A 99 -15.23 1.09 4.95
CA GLU A 99 -16.28 1.28 5.95
C GLU A 99 -16.19 2.66 6.61
N GLU A 100 -15.00 3.06 7.03
CA GLU A 100 -14.80 4.37 7.65
C GLU A 100 -15.13 5.50 6.68
N TRP A 101 -14.75 5.37 5.41
CA TRP A 101 -15.02 6.40 4.41
C TRP A 101 -16.49 6.47 4.02
N SER A 102 -17.22 5.35 4.08
CA SER A 102 -18.64 5.35 3.79
C SER A 102 -19.48 5.98 4.91
N HIS A 103 -18.94 6.09 6.12
CA HIS A 103 -19.59 6.70 7.27
C HIS A 103 -19.12 8.14 7.52
N ALA A 104 -18.18 8.62 6.74
CA ALA A 104 -17.61 9.96 6.92
C ALA A 104 -18.51 11.06 6.37
#